data_45c153abae23e3604c8bbfc42dcd3b10
#
_entry.id   45c153abae23e3604c8bbfc42dcd3b10
#
_cell.length_a   1.000
_cell.length_b   1.000
_cell.length_c   1.000
_cell.angle_alpha   90.00
_cell.angle_beta   90.00
_cell.angle_gamma   90.00
#
_symmetry.space_group_name_H-M   'P 1'
#
loop_
_entity.id
_entity.type
_entity.pdbx_description
1 polymer ?
#
loop_
_entity_poly.entity_id
_entity_poly.type
_entity_poly.pdbx_seq_one_letter_code
_entity_poly.pdbx_strand_id
1 'polypeptide(L)'
;MLAVLRSCPLLFVLLGMSLHAHADKTGPVPFVMQMTVGDSDAQRRAFLQIQKVMQDIGPKNIKIEVVAYESGITSLLADNKDTATLVAALSREGVRFKACRISMRGYKLKEESFPVEVEFVPAGAPEMISLQVKGYRYWRP
;
A
#
# COMPACT_ATOMS: atom_id res chain seq x y z
N MET A 1 -58.88 -58.86 -6.99
CA MET A 1 -57.42 -58.65 -7.07
C MET A 1 -57.14 -57.19 -7.14
N LEU A 2 -56.85 -56.56 -6.03
CA LEU A 2 -56.54 -55.09 -5.95
C LEU A 2 -55.05 -54.92 -6.07
N ALA A 3 -54.60 -54.16 -7.08
CA ALA A 3 -53.22 -53.71 -7.23
C ALA A 3 -53.05 -52.39 -6.49
N VAL A 4 -52.21 -52.35 -5.47
CA VAL A 4 -51.88 -51.20 -4.67
C VAL A 4 -50.69 -50.47 -5.38
N LEU A 5 -50.95 -49.32 -6.02
CA LEU A 5 -49.92 -48.40 -6.50
C LEU A 5 -49.27 -47.69 -5.29
N ARG A 6 -48.00 -47.96 -5.01
CA ARG A 6 -47.19 -47.23 -4.08
C ARG A 6 -46.61 -45.99 -4.78
N SER A 7 -47.13 -44.82 -4.45
CA SER A 7 -46.54 -43.53 -4.79
C SER A 7 -45.25 -43.30 -4.00
N CYS A 8 -44.14 -43.13 -4.70
CA CYS A 8 -42.85 -42.73 -4.13
C CYS A 8 -42.73 -41.19 -4.25
N PRO A 9 -42.62 -40.43 -3.16
CA PRO A 9 -42.36 -39.00 -3.29
C PRO A 9 -40.89 -38.75 -3.62
N LEU A 10 -40.64 -38.16 -4.81
CA LEU A 10 -39.33 -37.63 -5.19
C LEU A 10 -39.00 -36.45 -4.31
N LEU A 11 -38.06 -36.64 -3.39
CA LEU A 11 -37.50 -35.58 -2.54
C LEU A 11 -36.52 -34.74 -3.41
N PHE A 12 -36.95 -33.58 -3.88
CA PHE A 12 -36.13 -32.63 -4.56
C PHE A 12 -35.23 -31.92 -3.54
N VAL A 13 -33.98 -32.37 -3.40
CA VAL A 13 -32.95 -31.66 -2.65
C VAL A 13 -32.46 -30.48 -3.51
N LEU A 14 -32.99 -29.30 -3.22
CA LEU A 14 -32.45 -28.03 -3.77
C LEU A 14 -31.09 -27.76 -3.12
N LEU A 15 -30.03 -28.13 -3.81
CA LEU A 15 -28.66 -27.76 -3.46
C LEU A 15 -28.53 -26.25 -3.72
N GLY A 16 -28.70 -25.43 -2.67
CA GLY A 16 -28.47 -24.01 -2.70
C GLY A 16 -26.99 -23.71 -2.95
N MET A 17 -26.61 -23.48 -4.20
CA MET A 17 -25.31 -22.90 -4.54
C MET A 17 -25.31 -21.45 -4.05
N SER A 18 -24.72 -21.20 -2.87
CA SER A 18 -24.40 -19.86 -2.41
C SER A 18 -23.37 -19.26 -3.37
N LEU A 19 -23.83 -18.47 -4.33
CA LEU A 19 -22.97 -17.56 -5.09
C LEU A 19 -22.39 -16.57 -4.07
N HIS A 20 -21.16 -16.80 -3.64
CA HIS A 20 -20.38 -15.78 -2.97
C HIS A 20 -20.10 -14.69 -4.02
N ALA A 21 -20.95 -13.67 -4.05
CA ALA A 21 -20.67 -12.45 -4.77
C ALA A 21 -19.37 -11.87 -4.20
N HIS A 22 -18.26 -12.02 -4.91
CA HIS A 22 -17.08 -11.21 -4.65
C HIS A 22 -17.52 -9.77 -4.94
N ALA A 23 -17.72 -9.00 -3.87
CA ALA A 23 -17.92 -7.56 -4.00
C ALA A 23 -16.68 -7.01 -4.70
N ASP A 24 -16.84 -6.64 -5.95
CA ASP A 24 -15.85 -5.91 -6.73
C ASP A 24 -15.60 -4.59 -5.98
N LYS A 25 -14.44 -4.49 -5.30
CA LYS A 25 -14.06 -3.27 -4.60
C LYS A 25 -13.70 -2.26 -5.67
N THR A 26 -14.66 -1.45 -6.09
CA THR A 26 -14.54 -0.46 -7.15
C THR A 26 -13.61 0.72 -6.83
N GLY A 27 -12.83 0.65 -5.76
CA GLY A 27 -11.87 1.68 -5.34
C GLY A 27 -10.42 1.34 -5.67
N PRO A 28 -9.51 2.33 -5.57
CA PRO A 28 -8.08 2.10 -5.81
C PRO A 28 -7.51 1.05 -4.86
N VAL A 29 -6.67 0.16 -5.41
CA VAL A 29 -6.03 -0.90 -4.62
C VAL A 29 -4.93 -0.27 -3.76
N PRO A 30 -4.98 -0.42 -2.41
CA PRO A 30 -4.01 0.22 -1.53
C PRO A 30 -2.75 -0.63 -1.38
N PHE A 31 -1.58 0.02 -1.49
CA PHE A 31 -0.26 -0.55 -1.25
C PHE A 31 0.52 0.29 -0.24
N VAL A 32 1.28 -0.37 0.62
CA VAL A 32 2.28 0.26 1.46
C VAL A 32 3.67 -0.22 1.07
N MET A 33 4.53 0.72 0.72
CA MET A 33 5.93 0.44 0.39
C MET A 33 6.82 0.70 1.60
N GLN A 34 7.63 -0.30 1.95
CA GLN A 34 8.67 -0.17 2.96
C GLN A 34 9.93 0.48 2.35
N MET A 35 10.39 1.60 2.92
CA MET A 35 11.63 2.25 2.55
C MET A 35 12.61 2.24 3.73
N THR A 36 13.56 1.30 3.73
CA THR A 36 14.58 1.15 4.78
C THR A 36 16.01 1.17 4.25
N VAL A 37 16.19 1.21 2.92
CA VAL A 37 17.52 1.19 2.30
C VAL A 37 18.18 2.57 2.38
N GLY A 38 19.48 2.59 2.69
CA GLY A 38 20.27 3.82 2.78
C GLY A 38 21.00 4.19 1.49
N ASP A 39 21.14 3.25 0.55
CA ASP A 39 21.79 3.48 -0.73
C ASP A 39 20.94 4.41 -1.62
N SER A 40 21.54 5.49 -2.07
CA SER A 40 20.87 6.56 -2.83
C SER A 40 20.34 6.08 -4.17
N ASP A 41 21.09 5.25 -4.89
CA ASP A 41 20.66 4.67 -6.16
C ASP A 41 19.49 3.70 -5.97
N ALA A 42 19.52 2.89 -4.90
CA ALA A 42 18.43 1.98 -4.59
C ALA A 42 17.16 2.75 -4.20
N GLN A 43 17.29 3.84 -3.43
CA GLN A 43 16.17 4.75 -3.11
C GLN A 43 15.56 5.35 -4.38
N ARG A 44 16.40 5.87 -5.26
CA ARG A 44 15.96 6.43 -6.54
C ARG A 44 15.25 5.38 -7.41
N ARG A 45 15.82 4.17 -7.55
CA ARG A 45 15.19 3.08 -8.30
C ARG A 45 13.83 2.70 -7.73
N ALA A 46 13.69 2.66 -6.40
CA ALA A 46 12.42 2.38 -5.74
C ALA A 46 11.33 3.40 -6.13
N PHE A 47 11.65 4.69 -6.13
CA PHE A 47 10.69 5.73 -6.52
C PHE A 47 10.38 5.73 -8.02
N LEU A 48 11.35 5.40 -8.87
CA LEU A 48 11.09 5.17 -10.30
C LEU A 48 10.17 3.97 -10.54
N GLN A 49 10.24 2.92 -9.71
CA GLN A 49 9.29 1.80 -9.79
C GLN A 49 7.87 2.26 -9.44
N ILE A 50 7.69 3.10 -8.42
CA ILE A 50 6.37 3.70 -8.12
C ILE A 50 5.84 4.45 -9.34
N GLN A 51 6.68 5.32 -9.92
CA GLN A 51 6.29 6.09 -11.11
C GLN A 51 5.85 5.18 -12.25
N LYS A 52 6.62 4.12 -12.53
CA LYS A 52 6.27 3.15 -13.58
C LYS A 52 4.96 2.42 -13.31
N VAL A 53 4.74 1.98 -12.07
CA VAL A 53 3.49 1.32 -11.68
C VAL A 53 2.29 2.25 -11.83
N MET A 54 2.42 3.52 -11.42
CA MET A 54 1.35 4.50 -11.58
C MET A 54 1.05 4.83 -13.04
N GLN A 55 2.07 4.85 -13.91
CA GLN A 55 1.89 5.02 -15.35
C GLN A 55 1.15 3.83 -15.99
N ASP A 56 1.47 2.60 -15.59
CA ASP A 56 0.89 1.39 -16.19
C ASP A 56 -0.52 1.08 -15.66
N ILE A 57 -0.75 1.27 -14.36
CA ILE A 57 -2.04 0.93 -13.70
C ILE A 57 -2.99 2.13 -13.72
N GLY A 58 -2.47 3.33 -13.74
CA GLY A 58 -3.21 4.59 -13.61
C GLY A 58 -3.38 5.04 -12.16
N PRO A 59 -3.14 6.34 -11.86
CA PRO A 59 -3.14 6.87 -10.49
C PRO A 59 -4.52 6.78 -9.79
N LYS A 60 -5.60 6.64 -10.54
CA LYS A 60 -6.96 6.46 -9.99
C LYS A 60 -7.25 5.04 -9.53
N ASN A 61 -6.46 4.06 -9.96
CA ASN A 61 -6.67 2.64 -9.70
C ASN A 61 -5.79 2.10 -8.58
N ILE A 62 -4.80 2.87 -8.12
CA ILE A 62 -3.85 2.47 -7.10
C ILE A 62 -3.68 3.59 -6.07
N LYS A 63 -3.54 3.21 -4.79
CA LYS A 63 -3.18 4.11 -3.70
C LYS A 63 -1.87 3.64 -3.10
N ILE A 64 -0.87 4.50 -3.03
CA ILE A 64 0.46 4.14 -2.52
C ILE A 64 0.82 5.01 -1.33
N GLU A 65 1.21 4.38 -0.23
CA GLU A 65 1.85 5.04 0.91
C GLU A 65 3.26 4.46 1.08
N VAL A 66 4.25 5.34 1.18
CA VAL A 66 5.64 4.99 1.44
C VAL A 66 5.95 5.29 2.89
N VAL A 67 6.44 4.30 3.65
CA VAL A 67 6.87 4.49 5.04
C VAL A 67 8.39 4.37 5.08
N ALA A 68 9.07 5.49 5.30
CA ALA A 68 10.52 5.57 5.38
C ALA A 68 11.00 5.58 6.83
N TYR A 69 11.84 4.63 7.18
CA TYR A 69 12.45 4.50 8.50
C TYR A 69 13.84 3.86 8.42
N GLU A 70 14.55 3.78 9.56
CA GLU A 70 15.98 3.43 9.55
C GLU A 70 16.76 4.33 8.57
N SER A 71 17.72 3.80 7.83
CA SER A 71 18.49 4.56 6.84
C SER A 71 17.66 5.05 5.64
N GLY A 72 16.53 4.39 5.36
CA GLY A 72 15.62 4.80 4.29
C GLY A 72 15.00 6.18 4.48
N ILE A 73 15.04 6.72 5.71
CA ILE A 73 14.50 8.06 5.99
C ILE A 73 15.20 9.16 5.17
N THR A 74 16.46 8.94 4.80
CA THR A 74 17.23 9.88 3.98
C THR A 74 16.67 10.07 2.57
N SER A 75 15.85 9.11 2.09
CA SER A 75 15.17 9.21 0.79
C SER A 75 14.15 10.34 0.73
N LEU A 76 13.68 10.84 1.88
CA LEU A 76 12.64 11.86 1.96
C LEU A 76 13.19 13.27 2.28
N LEU A 77 14.51 13.44 2.37
CA LEU A 77 15.11 14.73 2.67
C LEU A 77 14.95 15.70 1.49
N ALA A 78 14.67 16.96 1.80
CA ALA A 78 14.50 18.02 0.80
C ALA A 78 15.79 18.29 0.00
N ASP A 79 16.96 18.05 0.59
CA ASP A 79 18.27 18.21 -0.04
C ASP A 79 18.82 16.94 -0.71
N ASN A 80 18.08 15.82 -0.67
CA ASN A 80 18.46 14.60 -1.37
C ASN A 80 18.30 14.78 -2.88
N LYS A 81 19.43 15.02 -3.58
CA LYS A 81 19.46 15.34 -5.03
C LYS A 81 18.91 14.22 -5.91
N ASP A 82 18.96 12.97 -5.44
CA ASP A 82 18.54 11.79 -6.22
C ASP A 82 17.04 11.53 -6.13
N THR A 83 16.40 11.95 -5.06
CA THR A 83 15.01 11.58 -4.77
C THR A 83 14.04 12.75 -4.59
N ALA A 84 14.49 13.94 -4.20
CA ALA A 84 13.61 15.05 -3.86
C ALA A 84 12.63 15.42 -4.98
N THR A 85 13.11 15.47 -6.24
CA THR A 85 12.25 15.75 -7.40
C THR A 85 11.20 14.66 -7.62
N LEU A 86 11.55 13.38 -7.39
CA LEU A 86 10.64 12.24 -7.50
C LEU A 86 9.59 12.30 -6.39
N VAL A 87 9.98 12.58 -5.14
CA VAL A 87 9.05 12.75 -4.02
C VAL A 87 8.01 13.82 -4.34
N ALA A 88 8.46 15.00 -4.79
CA ALA A 88 7.55 16.08 -5.15
C ALA A 88 6.62 15.73 -6.32
N ALA A 89 7.12 15.03 -7.34
CA ALA A 89 6.31 14.60 -8.48
C ALA A 89 5.26 13.55 -8.07
N LEU A 90 5.68 12.52 -7.37
CA LEU A 90 4.82 11.42 -6.91
C LEU A 90 3.77 11.90 -5.88
N SER A 91 4.12 12.86 -5.02
CA SER A 91 3.16 13.47 -4.09
C SER A 91 2.01 14.17 -4.83
N ARG A 92 2.32 14.88 -5.93
CA ARG A 92 1.29 15.51 -6.78
C ARG A 92 0.40 14.49 -7.47
N GLU A 93 0.89 13.27 -7.71
CA GLU A 93 0.11 12.15 -8.24
C GLU A 93 -0.66 11.37 -7.17
N GLY A 94 -0.55 11.78 -5.90
CA GLY A 94 -1.31 11.21 -4.79
C GLY A 94 -0.58 10.15 -3.97
N VAL A 95 0.72 9.93 -4.19
CA VAL A 95 1.54 9.10 -3.30
C VAL A 95 1.76 9.84 -1.98
N ARG A 96 1.53 9.13 -0.87
CA ARG A 96 1.78 9.68 0.48
C ARG A 96 3.12 9.18 1.00
N PHE A 97 3.94 10.10 1.49
CA PHE A 97 5.23 9.80 2.09
C PHE A 97 5.20 10.04 3.59
N LYS A 98 5.64 9.05 4.35
CA LYS A 98 5.63 9.06 5.82
C LYS A 98 7.02 8.84 6.37
N ALA A 99 7.50 9.77 7.20
CA ALA A 99 8.80 9.72 7.86
C ALA A 99 8.66 9.29 9.32
N CYS A 100 9.50 8.35 9.75
CA CYS A 100 9.52 7.81 11.11
C CYS A 100 10.23 8.75 12.08
N ARG A 101 9.52 9.25 13.12
CA ARG A 101 10.12 10.13 14.16
C ARG A 101 11.23 9.47 14.97
N ILE A 102 11.20 8.14 15.15
CA ILE A 102 12.30 7.42 15.82
C ILE A 102 13.57 7.50 14.96
N SER A 103 13.46 7.26 13.66
CA SER A 103 14.59 7.36 12.73
C SER A 103 15.09 8.81 12.62
N MET A 104 14.19 9.78 12.58
CA MET A 104 14.59 11.20 12.60
C MET A 104 15.49 11.52 13.79
N ARG A 105 15.12 11.07 15.00
CA ARG A 105 15.96 11.28 16.19
C ARG A 105 17.31 10.58 16.06
N GLY A 106 17.32 9.33 15.56
CA GLY A 106 18.57 8.57 15.36
C GLY A 106 19.54 9.25 14.40
N TYR A 107 19.01 9.86 13.36
CA TYR A 107 19.79 10.59 12.33
C TYR A 107 19.93 12.09 12.65
N LYS A 108 19.45 12.56 13.82
CA LYS A 108 19.48 13.98 14.24
C LYS A 108 18.81 14.92 13.21
N LEU A 109 17.77 14.44 12.55
CA LEU A 109 17.00 15.19 11.56
C LEU A 109 15.86 15.95 12.24
N LYS A 110 15.54 17.12 11.68
CA LYS A 110 14.41 17.96 12.10
C LYS A 110 13.32 17.92 11.04
N GLU A 111 12.11 18.35 11.37
CA GLU A 111 10.99 18.36 10.41
C GLU A 111 11.27 19.28 9.22
N GLU A 112 11.98 20.38 9.44
CA GLU A 112 12.38 21.34 8.41
C GLU A 112 13.35 20.77 7.36
N SER A 113 13.95 19.59 7.65
CA SER A 113 14.79 18.88 6.67
C SER A 113 13.98 18.16 5.59
N PHE A 114 12.67 18.10 5.74
CA PHE A 114 11.77 17.37 4.84
C PHE A 114 10.87 18.33 4.05
N PRO A 115 10.46 17.98 2.82
CA PRO A 115 9.46 18.76 2.10
C PRO A 115 8.10 18.72 2.81
N VAL A 116 7.28 19.73 2.57
CA VAL A 116 5.96 19.91 3.22
C VAL A 116 4.98 18.78 2.93
N GLU A 117 5.18 18.03 1.87
CA GLU A 117 4.38 16.87 1.47
C GLU A 117 4.61 15.63 2.35
N VAL A 118 5.69 15.61 3.13
CA VAL A 118 6.04 14.47 3.99
C VAL A 118 5.26 14.53 5.30
N GLU A 119 4.56 13.46 5.61
CA GLU A 119 3.87 13.26 6.88
C GLU A 119 4.81 12.60 7.91
N PHE A 120 4.59 12.88 9.19
CA PHE A 120 5.42 12.30 10.26
C PHE A 120 4.61 11.30 11.09
N VAL A 121 5.17 10.10 11.25
CA VAL A 121 4.57 9.04 12.07
C VAL A 121 5.43 8.74 13.29
N PRO A 122 4.84 8.38 14.44
CA PRO A 122 5.59 8.10 15.66
C PRO A 122 6.68 7.02 15.47
N ALA A 123 6.33 5.93 14.76
CA ALA A 123 7.23 4.81 14.51
C ALA A 123 6.90 4.13 13.17
N GLY A 124 7.93 3.79 12.38
CA GLY A 124 7.76 3.26 11.01
C GLY A 124 7.19 1.84 10.98
N ALA A 125 7.76 0.89 11.74
CA ALA A 125 7.27 -0.48 11.74
C ALA A 125 5.83 -0.63 12.25
N PRO A 126 5.39 0.01 13.35
CA PRO A 126 3.98 0.04 13.74
C PRO A 126 3.06 0.64 12.68
N GLU A 127 3.49 1.70 11.98
CA GLU A 127 2.71 2.29 10.89
C GLU A 127 2.52 1.29 9.73
N MET A 128 3.60 0.58 9.35
CA MET A 128 3.56 -0.48 8.33
C MET A 128 2.52 -1.56 8.68
N ILE A 129 2.50 -2.03 9.93
CA ILE A 129 1.54 -3.03 10.40
C ILE A 129 0.11 -2.45 10.42
N SER A 130 -0.05 -1.23 10.93
CA SER A 130 -1.35 -0.55 10.97
C SER A 130 -1.98 -0.41 9.58
N LEU A 131 -1.20 -0.05 8.58
CA LEU A 131 -1.67 0.06 7.21
C LEU A 131 -2.08 -1.32 6.64
N GLN A 132 -1.30 -2.38 6.90
CA GLN A 132 -1.65 -3.73 6.47
C GLN A 132 -2.94 -4.22 7.13
N VAL A 133 -3.16 -3.96 8.42
CA VAL A 133 -4.43 -4.24 9.11
C VAL A 133 -5.61 -3.49 8.45
N LYS A 134 -5.38 -2.28 7.92
CA LYS A 134 -6.36 -1.51 7.15
C LYS A 134 -6.55 -1.99 5.71
N GLY A 135 -5.90 -3.09 5.31
CA GLY A 135 -6.05 -3.71 4.00
C GLY A 135 -5.03 -3.26 2.95
N TYR A 136 -3.98 -2.52 3.33
CA TYR A 136 -2.88 -2.22 2.42
C TYR A 136 -2.05 -3.47 2.13
N ARG A 137 -1.76 -3.70 0.86
CA ARG A 137 -0.85 -4.76 0.43
C ARG A 137 0.59 -4.31 0.61
N TYR A 138 1.41 -5.21 1.14
CA TYR A 138 2.83 -4.93 1.33
C TYR A 138 3.59 -4.96 -0.01
N TRP A 139 4.43 -3.95 -0.21
CA TRP A 139 5.35 -3.88 -1.35
C TRP A 139 6.75 -3.51 -0.86
N ARG A 140 7.73 -4.32 -1.23
CA ARG A 140 9.15 -4.04 -1.07
C ARG A 140 9.77 -3.88 -2.45
N PRO A 141 10.39 -2.70 -2.76
CA PRO A 141 11.05 -2.45 -4.05
C PRO A 141 12.35 -3.22 -4.19
#